data_688ec38b12885b1663400d7b84ad04bf
#
_entry.id   688ec38b12885b1663400d7b84ad04bf
#
_cell.length_a   1.000
_cell.length_b   1.000
_cell.length_c   1.000
_cell.angle_alpha   90.00
_cell.angle_beta   90.00
_cell.angle_gamma   90.00
#
_symmetry.space_group_name_H-M   'P 1'
#
loop_
_entity.id
_entity.type
_entity.pdbx_description
1 polymer ?
#
loop_
_entity_poly.entity_id
_entity_poly.type
_entity_poly.pdbx_seq_one_letter_code
_entity_poly.pdbx_strand_id
1 'polypeptide(L)'
;MAIKLGIVALLEARPGKEAALADLLRSAQALAAQEPATVVWYAFQSGPRSFGIFDAFNDEAGRTAHLEGRIAAALLGRADELLASPPDIRKVDLLAVK
;
A
#
# COMPACT_ATOMS: atom_id res chain seq x y z
N MET A 1 6.54 -20.99 -7.94
CA MET A 1 6.28 -20.49 -6.60
C MET A 1 5.07 -19.59 -6.59
N ALA A 2 4.14 -19.91 -5.78
CA ALA A 2 2.92 -19.09 -5.71
C ALA A 2 3.06 -18.03 -4.63
N ILE A 3 2.59 -16.83 -4.93
CA ILE A 3 2.35 -15.83 -3.88
C ILE A 3 1.17 -16.32 -3.06
N LYS A 4 1.25 -16.15 -1.74
CA LYS A 4 0.27 -16.71 -0.80
C LYS A 4 -0.37 -15.67 0.07
N LEU A 5 0.32 -14.59 0.34
CA LEU A 5 -0.06 -13.60 1.34
C LEU A 5 -0.14 -12.24 0.70
N GLY A 6 -1.05 -11.41 1.21
CA GLY A 6 -1.19 -10.06 0.73
C GLY A 6 -1.45 -9.06 1.83
N ILE A 7 -1.46 -7.81 1.46
CA ILE A 7 -1.90 -6.71 2.29
C ILE A 7 -2.84 -5.85 1.46
N VAL A 8 -3.95 -5.45 2.07
CA VAL A 8 -4.84 -4.43 1.51
C VAL A 8 -4.77 -3.23 2.44
N ALA A 9 -4.41 -2.08 1.89
CA ALA A 9 -4.42 -0.82 2.61
C ALA A 9 -5.47 0.10 1.98
N LEU A 10 -6.45 0.53 2.75
CA LEU A 10 -7.49 1.44 2.30
C LEU A 10 -7.24 2.81 2.91
N LEU A 11 -7.28 3.84 2.07
CA LEU A 11 -6.88 5.19 2.42
C LEU A 11 -7.98 6.16 2.00
N GLU A 12 -8.33 7.07 2.90
CA GLU A 12 -9.31 8.13 2.59
C GLU A 12 -8.58 9.47 2.68
N ALA A 13 -8.55 10.22 1.58
CA ALA A 13 -7.87 11.50 1.55
C ALA A 13 -8.67 12.58 2.29
N ARG A 14 -7.97 13.48 2.97
CA ARG A 14 -8.60 14.71 3.47
C ARG A 14 -9.11 15.52 2.29
N PRO A 15 -10.24 16.24 2.46
CA PRO A 15 -10.70 17.19 1.44
C PRO A 15 -9.57 18.16 1.06
N GLY A 16 -9.31 18.27 -0.24
CA GLY A 16 -8.24 19.11 -0.77
C GLY A 16 -6.88 18.44 -0.86
N LYS A 17 -6.73 17.22 -0.35
CA LYS A 17 -5.46 16.48 -0.38
C LYS A 17 -5.47 15.30 -1.34
N GLU A 18 -6.49 15.19 -2.17
CA GLU A 18 -6.66 14.07 -3.09
C GLU A 18 -5.48 13.97 -4.07
N ALA A 19 -5.09 15.09 -4.68
CA ALA A 19 -3.98 15.10 -5.62
C ALA A 19 -2.66 14.79 -4.92
N ALA A 20 -2.45 15.31 -3.72
CA ALA A 20 -1.22 15.07 -2.97
C ALA A 20 -1.10 13.59 -2.58
N LEU A 21 -2.21 12.94 -2.19
CA LEU A 21 -2.19 11.51 -1.89
C LEU A 21 -1.92 10.69 -3.15
N ALA A 22 -2.57 11.03 -4.27
CA ALA A 22 -2.31 10.35 -5.53
C ALA A 22 -0.84 10.45 -5.93
N ASP A 23 -0.23 11.62 -5.78
CA ASP A 23 1.18 11.83 -6.11
C ASP A 23 2.11 11.04 -5.19
N LEU A 24 1.78 10.96 -3.90
CA LEU A 24 2.55 10.13 -2.97
C LEU A 24 2.53 8.66 -3.40
N LEU A 25 1.35 8.15 -3.76
CA LEU A 25 1.21 6.76 -4.19
C LEU A 25 1.94 6.48 -5.49
N ARG A 26 1.90 7.42 -6.45
CA ARG A 26 2.66 7.28 -7.69
C ARG A 26 4.17 7.24 -7.42
N SER A 27 4.66 8.09 -6.54
CA SER A 27 6.08 8.14 -6.20
C SER A 27 6.54 6.88 -5.48
N ALA A 28 5.65 6.20 -4.77
CA ALA A 28 5.98 5.00 -4.02
C ALA A 28 6.30 3.81 -4.95
N GLN A 29 5.91 3.86 -6.21
CA GLN A 29 6.22 2.79 -7.17
C GLN A 29 7.72 2.52 -7.25
N ALA A 30 8.55 3.55 -7.26
CA ALA A 30 10.00 3.39 -7.33
C ALA A 30 10.55 2.68 -6.10
N LEU A 31 9.95 2.91 -4.94
CA LEU A 31 10.34 2.21 -3.71
C LEU A 31 9.92 0.74 -3.77
N ALA A 32 8.72 0.47 -4.27
CA ALA A 32 8.23 -0.90 -4.42
C ALA A 32 9.13 -1.71 -5.36
N ALA A 33 9.61 -1.08 -6.43
CA ALA A 33 10.51 -1.72 -7.38
C ALA A 33 11.84 -2.13 -6.75
N GLN A 34 12.22 -1.52 -5.64
CA GLN A 34 13.45 -1.84 -4.92
C GLN A 34 13.25 -2.92 -3.84
N GLU A 35 12.03 -3.43 -3.67
CA GLU A 35 11.72 -4.46 -2.67
C GLU A 35 11.56 -5.81 -3.35
N PRO A 36 12.60 -6.66 -3.37
CA PRO A 36 12.52 -7.92 -4.10
C PRO A 36 11.49 -8.89 -3.54
N ALA A 37 11.16 -8.79 -2.25
CA ALA A 37 10.19 -9.67 -1.64
C ALA A 37 8.75 -9.20 -1.84
N THR A 38 8.53 -7.97 -2.30
CA THR A 38 7.21 -7.46 -2.69
C THR A 38 6.99 -7.83 -4.16
N VAL A 39 6.31 -8.95 -4.36
CA VAL A 39 6.18 -9.54 -5.70
C VAL A 39 5.18 -8.76 -6.56
N VAL A 40 4.10 -8.30 -5.95
CA VAL A 40 3.05 -7.52 -6.60
C VAL A 40 2.79 -6.28 -5.76
N TRP A 41 2.66 -5.14 -6.41
CA TRP A 41 2.32 -3.89 -5.75
C TRP A 41 1.49 -3.02 -6.69
N TYR A 42 0.25 -2.71 -6.28
CA TYR A 42 -0.63 -1.81 -7.02
C TYR A 42 -1.13 -0.71 -6.11
N ALA A 43 -1.13 0.52 -6.60
CA ALA A 43 -1.87 1.61 -5.98
C ALA A 43 -3.04 1.96 -6.89
N PHE A 44 -4.18 2.28 -6.29
CA PHE A 44 -5.40 2.56 -7.07
C PHE A 44 -6.23 3.64 -6.41
N GLN A 45 -7.12 4.22 -7.21
CA GLN A 45 -8.12 5.16 -6.75
C GLN A 45 -9.50 4.57 -7.06
N SER A 46 -10.34 4.46 -6.05
CA SER A 46 -11.66 3.84 -6.18
C SER A 46 -12.81 4.84 -6.07
N GLY A 47 -12.52 6.09 -5.77
CA GLY A 47 -13.50 7.17 -5.68
C GLY A 47 -12.79 8.51 -5.57
N PRO A 48 -13.52 9.64 -5.48
CA PRO A 48 -12.86 10.95 -5.45
C PRO A 48 -11.82 11.13 -4.35
N ARG A 49 -12.06 10.53 -3.19
CA ARG A 49 -11.15 10.58 -2.04
C ARG A 49 -10.69 9.22 -1.56
N SER A 50 -11.10 8.16 -2.23
CA SER A 50 -10.83 6.78 -1.79
C SER A 50 -9.71 6.19 -2.62
N PHE A 51 -8.67 5.72 -1.94
CA PHE A 51 -7.47 5.17 -2.54
C PHE A 51 -7.12 3.87 -1.85
N GLY A 52 -6.25 3.09 -2.46
CA GLY A 52 -5.79 1.88 -1.83
C GLY A 52 -4.50 1.37 -2.43
N ILE A 53 -3.93 0.41 -1.72
CA ILE A 53 -2.77 -0.35 -2.17
C ILE A 53 -3.10 -1.82 -1.96
N PHE A 54 -2.78 -2.64 -2.95
CA PHE A 54 -2.74 -4.08 -2.81
C PHE A 54 -1.34 -4.56 -3.13
N ASP A 55 -0.76 -5.36 -2.25
CA ASP A 55 0.52 -5.98 -2.53
C ASP A 55 0.54 -7.43 -2.07
N ALA A 56 1.48 -8.20 -2.61
CA ALA A 56 1.51 -9.64 -2.38
C ALA A 56 2.93 -10.15 -2.23
N PHE A 57 3.05 -11.25 -1.47
CA PHE A 57 4.32 -11.79 -1.00
C PHE A 57 4.29 -13.31 -1.05
N ASN A 58 5.47 -13.92 -1.21
CA ASN A 58 5.61 -15.36 -1.18
C ASN A 58 5.53 -15.94 0.25
N ASP A 59 5.93 -15.14 1.25
CA ASP A 59 5.98 -15.60 2.63
C ASP A 59 5.81 -14.45 3.62
N GLU A 60 5.69 -14.81 4.90
CA GLU A 60 5.49 -13.83 5.97
C GLU A 60 6.69 -12.91 6.16
N ALA A 61 7.91 -13.41 5.93
CA ALA A 61 9.11 -12.58 6.06
C ALA A 61 9.09 -11.43 5.07
N GLY A 62 8.64 -11.67 3.83
CA GLY A 62 8.50 -10.63 2.82
C GLY A 62 7.44 -9.61 3.19
N ARG A 63 6.30 -10.07 3.70
CA ARG A 63 5.21 -9.19 4.12
C ARG A 63 5.64 -8.31 5.30
N THR A 64 6.31 -8.89 6.29
CA THR A 64 6.82 -8.13 7.44
C THR A 64 7.86 -7.10 7.00
N ALA A 65 8.78 -7.48 6.12
CA ALA A 65 9.78 -6.56 5.61
C ALA A 65 9.15 -5.36 4.91
N HIS A 66 8.07 -5.58 4.15
CA HIS A 66 7.35 -4.49 3.48
C HIS A 66 6.70 -3.54 4.50
N LEU A 67 6.05 -4.09 5.53
CA LEU A 67 5.39 -3.27 6.55
C LEU A 67 6.38 -2.44 7.36
N GLU A 68 7.63 -2.87 7.46
CA GLU A 68 8.71 -2.16 8.14
C GLU A 68 9.56 -1.33 7.18
N GLY A 69 9.16 -1.27 5.92
CA GLY A 69 9.94 -0.65 4.88
C GLY A 69 9.63 0.82 4.65
N ARG A 70 10.20 1.35 3.55
CA ARG A 70 10.19 2.78 3.25
C ARG A 70 8.85 3.29 2.78
N ILE A 71 8.04 2.44 2.11
CA ILE A 71 6.71 2.85 1.65
C ILE A 71 5.79 3.08 2.85
N ALA A 72 5.77 2.14 3.79
CA ALA A 72 4.96 2.29 5.00
C ALA A 72 5.41 3.51 5.79
N ALA A 73 6.72 3.73 5.92
CA ALA A 73 7.25 4.89 6.63
C ALA A 73 6.83 6.20 5.97
N ALA A 74 6.89 6.28 4.64
CA ALA A 74 6.49 7.47 3.90
C ALA A 74 5.00 7.76 4.06
N LEU A 75 4.16 6.73 3.99
CA LEU A 75 2.71 6.88 4.15
C LEU A 75 2.35 7.32 5.58
N LEU A 76 2.89 6.61 6.58
CA LEU A 76 2.59 6.92 7.98
C LEU A 76 3.15 8.28 8.39
N GLY A 77 4.28 8.69 7.83
CA GLY A 77 4.87 10.00 8.10
C GLY A 77 4.03 11.18 7.60
N ARG A 78 3.14 10.94 6.63
CA ARG A 78 2.27 11.97 6.08
C ARG A 78 0.78 11.71 6.32
N ALA A 79 0.46 10.70 7.13
CA ALA A 79 -0.94 10.32 7.35
C ALA A 79 -1.75 11.46 7.96
N ASP A 80 -1.21 12.18 8.94
CA ASP A 80 -1.93 13.29 9.58
C ASP A 80 -2.24 14.41 8.59
N GLU A 81 -1.37 14.63 7.63
CA GLU A 81 -1.54 15.68 6.63
C GLU A 81 -2.53 15.24 5.53
N LEU A 82 -2.44 14.02 5.07
CA LEU A 82 -3.10 13.57 3.84
C LEU A 82 -4.37 12.80 4.08
N LEU A 83 -4.52 12.10 5.22
CA LEU A 83 -5.61 11.16 5.42
C LEU A 83 -6.66 11.70 6.38
N ALA A 84 -7.94 11.47 6.04
CA ALA A 84 -9.06 11.86 6.88
C ALA A 84 -9.20 10.93 8.10
N SER A 85 -8.66 9.72 8.01
CA SER A 85 -8.68 8.72 9.08
C SER A 85 -7.40 7.88 8.99
N PRO A 86 -7.05 7.13 10.05
CA PRO A 86 -5.87 6.25 9.98
C PRO A 86 -6.00 5.24 8.84
N PRO A 87 -4.88 4.83 8.22
CA PRO A 87 -4.92 3.82 7.17
C PRO A 87 -5.56 2.52 7.69
N ASP A 88 -6.45 1.93 6.90
CA ASP A 88 -7.03 0.63 7.21
C ASP A 88 -6.16 -0.44 6.53
N ILE A 89 -5.26 -1.04 7.29
CA ILE A 89 -4.28 -1.99 6.77
C ILE A 89 -4.67 -3.39 7.23
N ARG A 90 -4.92 -4.28 6.26
CA ARG A 90 -5.38 -5.64 6.54
C ARG A 90 -4.43 -6.65 5.91
N LYS A 91 -4.02 -7.62 6.71
CA LYS A 91 -3.30 -8.79 6.21
C LYS A 91 -4.32 -9.78 5.69
N VAL A 92 -4.07 -10.30 4.50
CA VAL A 92 -5.00 -11.24 3.86
C VAL A 92 -4.25 -12.48 3.38
N ASP A 93 -4.99 -13.58 3.29
CA ASP A 93 -4.51 -14.80 2.67
C ASP A 93 -5.09 -14.87 1.27
N LEU A 94 -4.24 -15.19 0.28
CA LEU A 94 -4.69 -15.27 -1.10
C LEU A 94 -5.26 -16.66 -1.37
N LEU A 95 -6.50 -16.70 -1.82
CA LEU A 95 -7.19 -17.94 -2.09
C LEU A 95 -6.97 -18.44 -3.51
N ALA A 96 -6.78 -17.52 -4.44
CA ALA A 96 -6.58 -17.82 -5.86
C ALA A 96 -5.75 -16.73 -6.49
N VAL A 97 -4.82 -17.13 -7.35
CA VAL A 97 -3.92 -16.22 -8.05
C VAL A 97 -3.89 -16.64 -9.51
N LYS A 98 -4.11 -15.68 -10.41
CA LYS A 98 -4.04 -15.94 -11.84
C LYS A 98 -2.59 -16.00 -12.31
#